data_bbcbf48563c3a3b7c7bf1f10097e2cd3
#
_entry.id   bbcbf48563c3a3b7c7bf1f10097e2cd3
#
_cell.length_a   1.000
_cell.length_b   1.000
_cell.length_c   1.000
_cell.angle_alpha   90.00
_cell.angle_beta   90.00
_cell.angle_gamma   90.00
#
_symmetry.space_group_name_H-M   'P 1'
#
loop_
_entity.id
_entity.type
_entity.pdbx_description
1 polymer ?
#
loop_
_entity_poly.entity_id
_entity_poly.type
_entity_poly.pdbx_seq_one_letter_code
_entity_poly.pdbx_strand_id
1 'polypeptide(L)'
;MEIGNQIKSLRLRRGITQEAMAQHFGITPQAISKWERGAAAPDIEMLPAISAYFGVTIDELFSLSDDTRMERIQNMLWDVRFLPQADVDASKEFLLRKAQQEPQNGRPYELLADLENHLALEHQEYAAEYAKEALRRNPNLRNAHGELISAMHGCMEDWNQTSHYRLIDYYEHYIQEHPDCKNAYLNIMDQLISDYRLDEAEKYCDKYAAIDDSYRVPLYRGKIAWKGANRTKAFGIWSRMEQDYPDQWQVYHNIADYMIRAGEYAHVADYYRKAIEIQQSPRYTDPFDALAQFYERIGDYASAISVLNEELKVFETEWDFTTGETADAVRREIKRLESKR
;
A
#
# COMPACT_ATOMS: atom_id res chain seq x y z
N MET A 1 8.45 -27.67 19.04
CA MET A 1 7.72 -27.25 17.83
C MET A 1 6.25 -27.11 18.20
N GLU A 2 5.65 -25.99 17.86
CA GLU A 2 4.28 -25.66 18.24
C GLU A 2 3.23 -26.63 17.68
N ILE A 3 3.44 -27.13 16.44
CA ILE A 3 2.53 -28.07 15.79
C ILE A 3 2.29 -29.35 16.61
N GLY A 4 3.30 -29.89 17.29
CA GLY A 4 3.14 -31.08 18.13
C GLY A 4 2.23 -30.86 19.33
N ASN A 5 2.37 -29.70 19.98
CA ASN A 5 1.51 -29.30 21.08
C ASN A 5 0.05 -29.11 20.62
N GLN A 6 -0.15 -28.55 19.45
CA GLN A 6 -1.47 -28.34 18.85
C GLN A 6 -2.14 -29.67 18.50
N ILE A 7 -1.41 -30.56 17.83
CA ILE A 7 -1.91 -31.94 17.54
C ILE A 7 -2.34 -32.65 18.84
N LYS A 8 -1.52 -32.55 19.89
CA LYS A 8 -1.85 -33.11 21.20
C LYS A 8 -3.12 -32.50 21.77
N SER A 9 -3.25 -31.18 21.72
CA SER A 9 -4.45 -30.45 22.20
C SER A 9 -5.72 -30.89 21.46
N LEU A 10 -5.66 -30.92 20.11
CA LEU A 10 -6.76 -31.34 19.25
C LEU A 10 -7.18 -32.81 19.54
N ARG A 11 -6.19 -33.69 19.66
CA ARG A 11 -6.42 -35.09 19.96
C ARG A 11 -7.12 -35.25 21.32
N LEU A 12 -6.62 -34.59 22.37
CA LEU A 12 -7.22 -34.63 23.71
C LEU A 12 -8.63 -34.07 23.75
N ARG A 13 -8.89 -32.96 23.02
CA ARG A 13 -10.26 -32.40 22.92
C ARG A 13 -11.26 -33.38 22.30
N ARG A 14 -10.80 -34.27 21.42
CA ARG A 14 -11.62 -35.32 20.80
C ARG A 14 -11.69 -36.61 21.63
N GLY A 15 -10.97 -36.69 22.74
CA GLY A 15 -10.91 -37.89 23.58
C GLY A 15 -10.24 -39.10 22.91
N ILE A 16 -9.35 -38.85 21.92
CA ILE A 16 -8.72 -39.89 21.11
C ILE A 16 -7.37 -40.27 21.73
N THR A 17 -7.02 -41.58 21.73
CA THR A 17 -5.68 -42.03 22.15
C THR A 17 -4.64 -41.86 21.04
N GLN A 18 -3.34 -41.91 21.42
CA GLN A 18 -2.26 -41.90 20.43
C GLN A 18 -2.32 -43.12 19.51
N GLU A 19 -2.74 -44.28 20.02
CA GLU A 19 -2.93 -45.52 19.28
C GLU A 19 -4.04 -45.39 18.22
N ALA A 20 -5.19 -44.84 18.62
CA ALA A 20 -6.31 -44.64 17.70
C ALA A 20 -5.97 -43.67 16.58
N MET A 21 -5.26 -42.58 16.89
CA MET A 21 -4.78 -41.63 15.91
C MET A 21 -3.74 -42.26 14.96
N ALA A 22 -2.80 -43.01 15.52
CA ALA A 22 -1.76 -43.71 14.75
C ALA A 22 -2.39 -44.75 13.79
N GLN A 23 -3.37 -45.49 14.23
CA GLN A 23 -4.12 -46.44 13.41
C GLN A 23 -4.80 -45.75 12.22
N HIS A 24 -5.43 -44.59 12.47
CA HIS A 24 -6.09 -43.82 11.40
C HIS A 24 -5.14 -43.39 10.29
N PHE A 25 -3.94 -42.94 10.64
CA PHE A 25 -2.92 -42.47 9.69
C PHE A 25 -1.98 -43.57 9.18
N GLY A 26 -2.12 -44.83 9.63
CA GLY A 26 -1.27 -45.94 9.20
C GLY A 26 0.18 -45.81 9.69
N ILE A 27 0.41 -45.14 10.81
CA ILE A 27 1.73 -44.91 11.40
C ILE A 27 1.81 -45.53 12.82
N THR A 28 2.99 -45.42 13.44
CA THR A 28 3.18 -45.98 14.78
C THR A 28 2.75 -45.00 15.89
N PRO A 29 2.23 -45.48 17.08
CA PRO A 29 1.98 -44.62 18.22
C PRO A 29 3.21 -43.85 18.70
N GLN A 30 4.39 -44.42 18.52
CA GLN A 30 5.67 -43.77 18.81
C GLN A 30 5.93 -42.54 17.91
N ALA A 31 5.46 -42.55 16.64
CA ALA A 31 5.55 -41.40 15.76
C ALA A 31 4.66 -40.26 16.29
N ILE A 32 3.39 -40.55 16.62
CA ILE A 32 2.50 -39.56 17.24
C ILE A 32 3.10 -39.01 18.53
N SER A 33 3.64 -39.87 19.38
CA SER A 33 4.28 -39.44 20.63
C SER A 33 5.50 -38.56 20.42
N LYS A 34 6.30 -38.81 19.34
CA LYS A 34 7.43 -37.94 18.98
C LYS A 34 6.95 -36.57 18.49
N TRP A 35 5.88 -36.52 17.68
CA TRP A 35 5.28 -35.26 17.23
C TRP A 35 4.80 -34.44 18.43
N GLU A 36 4.01 -35.04 19.32
CA GLU A 36 3.43 -34.34 20.47
C GLU A 36 4.47 -33.83 21.48
N ARG A 37 5.66 -34.45 21.52
CA ARG A 37 6.79 -33.99 22.35
C ARG A 37 7.75 -33.06 21.62
N GLY A 38 7.46 -32.74 20.35
CA GLY A 38 8.35 -31.90 19.52
C GLY A 38 9.67 -32.56 19.13
N ALA A 39 9.83 -33.86 19.34
CA ALA A 39 11.02 -34.61 18.96
C ALA A 39 11.11 -34.92 17.46
N ALA A 40 9.97 -34.85 16.75
CA ALA A 40 9.85 -34.90 15.30
C ALA A 40 8.65 -34.08 14.85
N ALA A 41 8.61 -33.66 13.59
CA ALA A 41 7.42 -33.10 12.95
C ALA A 41 6.70 -34.17 12.13
N PRO A 42 5.38 -34.02 11.89
CA PRO A 42 4.70 -34.73 10.81
C PRO A 42 5.37 -34.45 9.48
N ASP A 43 5.32 -35.41 8.56
CA ASP A 43 5.67 -35.16 7.17
C ASP A 43 4.74 -34.11 6.56
N ILE A 44 5.28 -33.24 5.71
CA ILE A 44 4.52 -32.18 5.08
C ILE A 44 3.34 -32.73 4.26
N GLU A 45 3.50 -33.91 3.66
CA GLU A 45 2.45 -34.59 2.90
C GLU A 45 1.28 -35.07 3.79
N MET A 46 1.51 -35.23 5.10
CA MET A 46 0.47 -35.61 6.06
C MET A 46 -0.35 -34.43 6.58
N LEU A 47 0.12 -33.21 6.43
CA LEU A 47 -0.57 -32.02 6.98
C LEU A 47 -2.00 -31.86 6.48
N PRO A 48 -2.31 -32.03 5.18
CA PRO A 48 -3.69 -31.99 4.71
C PRO A 48 -4.58 -33.04 5.34
N ALA A 49 -4.09 -34.25 5.52
CA ALA A 49 -4.84 -35.35 6.14
C ALA A 49 -5.09 -35.08 7.64
N ILE A 50 -4.09 -34.57 8.37
CA ILE A 50 -4.21 -34.19 9.79
C ILE A 50 -5.19 -33.04 9.95
N SER A 51 -5.12 -32.02 9.08
CA SER A 51 -6.04 -30.88 9.02
C SER A 51 -7.49 -31.37 8.83
N ALA A 52 -7.73 -32.19 7.81
CA ALA A 52 -9.04 -32.76 7.53
C ALA A 52 -9.54 -33.65 8.69
N TYR A 53 -8.67 -34.46 9.29
CA TYR A 53 -9.01 -35.34 10.41
C TYR A 53 -9.50 -34.55 11.63
N PHE A 54 -8.87 -33.43 11.94
CA PHE A 54 -9.27 -32.58 13.05
C PHE A 54 -10.31 -31.50 12.67
N GLY A 55 -10.62 -31.33 11.39
CA GLY A 55 -11.53 -30.28 10.91
C GLY A 55 -11.03 -28.86 11.20
N VAL A 56 -9.71 -28.67 11.10
CA VAL A 56 -9.02 -27.39 11.30
C VAL A 56 -8.22 -27.06 10.07
N THR A 57 -7.87 -25.79 9.86
CA THR A 57 -6.96 -25.40 8.79
C THR A 57 -5.52 -25.81 9.09
N ILE A 58 -4.66 -25.85 8.08
CA ILE A 58 -3.21 -26.09 8.28
C ILE A 58 -2.61 -25.01 9.17
N ASP A 59 -3.06 -23.76 9.04
CA ASP A 59 -2.64 -22.65 9.89
C ASP A 59 -2.96 -22.87 11.36
N GLU A 60 -4.15 -23.40 11.64
CA GLU A 60 -4.55 -23.78 13.00
C GLU A 60 -3.74 -24.94 13.56
N LEU A 61 -3.23 -25.84 12.70
CA LEU A 61 -2.30 -26.89 13.13
C LEU A 61 -0.94 -26.31 13.58
N PHE A 62 -0.47 -25.26 12.94
CA PHE A 62 0.78 -24.60 13.31
C PHE A 62 0.64 -23.64 14.48
N SER A 63 -0.59 -23.39 14.97
CA SER A 63 -0.85 -22.40 16.03
C SER A 63 -0.16 -21.08 15.73
N LEU A 64 -0.28 -20.62 14.47
CA LEU A 64 0.31 -19.34 14.08
C LEU A 64 -0.16 -18.25 15.03
N SER A 65 0.77 -17.42 15.49
CA SER A 65 0.42 -16.26 16.30
C SER A 65 -0.53 -15.35 15.52
N ASP A 66 -1.37 -14.62 16.22
CA ASP A 66 -2.27 -13.65 15.58
C ASP A 66 -1.46 -12.60 14.80
N ASP A 67 -0.27 -12.24 15.27
CA ASP A 67 0.65 -11.34 14.56
C ASP A 67 1.10 -11.94 13.23
N THR A 68 1.53 -13.20 13.20
CA THR A 68 1.90 -13.89 11.95
C THR A 68 0.70 -13.99 10.98
N ARG A 69 -0.52 -14.15 11.50
CA ARG A 69 -1.73 -14.15 10.66
C ARG A 69 -2.00 -12.76 10.08
N MET A 70 -1.81 -11.70 10.84
CA MET A 70 -1.91 -10.32 10.34
C MET A 70 -0.85 -10.00 9.29
N GLU A 71 0.40 -10.44 9.49
CA GLU A 71 1.47 -10.32 8.49
C GLU A 71 1.13 -11.04 7.18
N ARG A 72 0.56 -12.25 7.26
CA ARG A 72 0.11 -12.99 6.07
C ARG A 72 -0.99 -12.27 5.32
N ILE A 73 -1.97 -11.68 6.03
CA ILE A 73 -3.02 -10.88 5.39
C ILE A 73 -2.38 -9.67 4.68
N GLN A 74 -1.46 -8.98 5.32
CA GLN A 74 -0.76 -7.85 4.72
C GLN A 74 0.02 -8.26 3.46
N ASN A 75 0.79 -9.34 3.53
CA ASN A 75 1.54 -9.85 2.39
C ASN A 75 0.60 -10.27 1.24
N MET A 76 -0.52 -10.90 1.55
CA MET A 76 -1.53 -11.25 0.55
C MET A 76 -2.08 -10.01 -0.18
N LEU A 77 -2.35 -8.91 0.54
CA LEU A 77 -2.81 -7.65 -0.06
C LEU A 77 -1.76 -7.01 -0.99
N TRP A 78 -0.47 -7.24 -0.72
CA TRP A 78 0.61 -6.73 -1.56
C TRP A 78 0.91 -7.63 -2.77
N ASP A 79 0.75 -8.95 -2.60
CA ASP A 79 1.20 -9.94 -3.58
C ASP A 79 0.11 -10.37 -4.57
N VAL A 80 -1.17 -10.21 -4.19
CA VAL A 80 -2.30 -10.75 -4.96
C VAL A 80 -3.20 -9.62 -5.46
N ARG A 81 -3.36 -9.52 -6.78
CA ARG A 81 -4.18 -8.49 -7.42
C ARG A 81 -5.68 -8.69 -7.21
N PHE A 82 -6.16 -9.92 -7.39
CA PHE A 82 -7.56 -10.30 -7.25
C PHE A 82 -7.69 -11.35 -6.16
N LEU A 83 -8.40 -11.02 -5.09
CA LEU A 83 -8.50 -11.88 -3.92
C LEU A 83 -9.64 -12.91 -4.07
N PRO A 84 -9.39 -14.21 -3.78
CA PRO A 84 -10.47 -15.17 -3.65
C PRO A 84 -11.44 -14.76 -2.53
N GLN A 85 -12.75 -14.85 -2.79
CA GLN A 85 -13.78 -14.46 -1.81
C GLN A 85 -13.63 -15.19 -0.46
N ALA A 86 -13.20 -16.45 -0.48
CA ALA A 86 -12.96 -17.22 0.75
C ALA A 86 -11.85 -16.62 1.62
N ASP A 87 -10.79 -16.10 1.01
CA ASP A 87 -9.68 -15.44 1.72
C ASP A 87 -10.11 -14.08 2.29
N VAL A 88 -10.94 -13.35 1.54
CA VAL A 88 -11.55 -12.09 2.00
C VAL A 88 -12.40 -12.34 3.25
N ASP A 89 -13.31 -13.32 3.18
CA ASP A 89 -14.23 -13.64 4.27
C ASP A 89 -13.47 -14.11 5.52
N ALA A 90 -12.48 -15.00 5.36
CA ALA A 90 -11.64 -15.50 6.44
C ALA A 90 -10.81 -14.38 7.09
N SER A 91 -10.26 -13.47 6.28
CA SER A 91 -9.49 -12.32 6.77
C SER A 91 -10.38 -11.36 7.56
N LYS A 92 -11.56 -11.00 7.04
CA LYS A 92 -12.53 -10.14 7.73
C LYS A 92 -12.98 -10.73 9.07
N GLU A 93 -13.36 -12.00 9.08
CA GLU A 93 -13.78 -12.68 10.32
C GLU A 93 -12.66 -12.67 11.37
N PHE A 94 -11.43 -13.00 10.96
CA PHE A 94 -10.29 -13.01 11.87
C PHE A 94 -9.99 -11.61 12.43
N LEU A 95 -9.90 -10.58 11.57
CA LEU A 95 -9.54 -9.22 11.96
C LEU A 95 -10.62 -8.59 12.85
N LEU A 96 -11.92 -8.78 12.54
CA LEU A 96 -13.02 -8.27 13.38
C LEU A 96 -13.02 -8.93 14.76
N ARG A 97 -12.80 -10.23 14.84
CA ARG A 97 -12.68 -10.94 16.13
C ARG A 97 -11.48 -10.41 16.92
N LYS A 98 -10.34 -10.21 16.29
CA LYS A 98 -9.13 -9.69 16.92
C LYS A 98 -9.32 -8.28 17.45
N ALA A 99 -9.96 -7.40 16.68
CA ALA A 99 -10.29 -6.04 17.09
C ALA A 99 -11.19 -6.01 18.35
N GLN A 100 -12.14 -6.95 18.47
CA GLN A 100 -12.97 -7.07 19.67
C GLN A 100 -12.20 -7.57 20.88
N GLN A 101 -11.23 -8.47 20.68
CA GLN A 101 -10.39 -9.02 21.77
C GLN A 101 -9.37 -8.01 22.29
N GLU A 102 -8.90 -7.11 21.44
CA GLU A 102 -7.87 -6.11 21.75
C GLU A 102 -8.34 -4.69 21.37
N PRO A 103 -9.26 -4.08 22.12
CA PRO A 103 -9.87 -2.79 21.75
C PRO A 103 -8.90 -1.62 21.61
N GLN A 104 -7.70 -1.72 22.21
CA GLN A 104 -6.65 -0.67 22.13
C GLN A 104 -5.67 -0.89 20.97
N ASN A 105 -5.76 -2.05 20.30
CA ASN A 105 -4.90 -2.36 19.16
C ASN A 105 -5.56 -1.89 17.86
N GLY A 106 -5.03 -0.84 17.25
CA GLY A 106 -5.53 -0.29 15.98
C GLY A 106 -5.17 -1.14 14.75
N ARG A 107 -4.19 -2.05 14.85
CA ARG A 107 -3.67 -2.81 13.70
C ARG A 107 -4.73 -3.66 12.97
N PRO A 108 -5.65 -4.38 13.65
CA PRO A 108 -6.71 -5.09 12.94
C PRO A 108 -7.62 -4.19 12.11
N TYR A 109 -7.95 -2.97 12.59
CA TYR A 109 -8.75 -2.02 11.82
C TYR A 109 -7.97 -1.40 10.65
N GLU A 110 -6.68 -1.16 10.80
CA GLU A 110 -5.81 -0.74 9.71
C GLU A 110 -5.83 -1.77 8.56
N LEU A 111 -5.63 -3.06 8.87
CA LEU A 111 -5.69 -4.13 7.87
C LEU A 111 -7.10 -4.33 7.26
N LEU A 112 -8.17 -4.08 8.03
CA LEU A 112 -9.52 -4.07 7.48
C LEU A 112 -9.70 -2.92 6.48
N ALA A 113 -9.18 -1.74 6.78
CA ALA A 113 -9.23 -0.61 5.86
C ALA A 113 -8.40 -0.88 4.58
N ASP A 114 -7.22 -1.49 4.72
CA ASP A 114 -6.39 -1.90 3.59
C ASP A 114 -7.12 -2.92 2.70
N LEU A 115 -7.76 -3.92 3.31
CA LEU A 115 -8.55 -4.93 2.60
C LEU A 115 -9.72 -4.31 1.83
N GLU A 116 -10.48 -3.40 2.45
CA GLU A 116 -11.60 -2.73 1.77
C GLU A 116 -11.12 -1.83 0.63
N ASN A 117 -10.00 -1.12 0.80
CA ASN A 117 -9.40 -0.33 -0.27
C ASN A 117 -8.90 -1.22 -1.42
N HIS A 118 -8.29 -2.37 -1.12
CA HIS A 118 -7.88 -3.34 -2.13
C HIS A 118 -9.07 -3.84 -2.96
N LEU A 119 -10.17 -4.20 -2.29
CA LEU A 119 -11.41 -4.62 -2.97
C LEU A 119 -12.03 -3.49 -3.79
N ALA A 120 -11.96 -2.25 -3.33
CA ALA A 120 -12.44 -1.10 -4.09
C ALA A 120 -11.65 -0.93 -5.40
N LEU A 121 -10.33 -1.08 -5.38
CA LEU A 121 -9.49 -1.04 -6.59
C LEU A 121 -9.82 -2.20 -7.54
N GLU A 122 -10.02 -3.40 -7.03
CA GLU A 122 -10.45 -4.56 -7.82
C GLU A 122 -11.80 -4.29 -8.52
N HIS A 123 -12.78 -3.77 -7.79
CA HIS A 123 -14.08 -3.42 -8.36
C HIS A 123 -14.00 -2.29 -9.39
N GLN A 124 -13.08 -1.32 -9.22
CA GLN A 124 -12.85 -0.29 -10.23
C GLN A 124 -12.30 -0.87 -11.53
N GLU A 125 -11.43 -1.87 -11.48
CA GLU A 125 -10.99 -2.56 -12.70
C GLU A 125 -12.13 -3.24 -13.43
N TYR A 126 -13.00 -3.96 -12.72
CA TYR A 126 -14.19 -4.55 -13.36
C TYR A 126 -15.11 -3.48 -13.94
N ALA A 127 -15.33 -2.37 -13.24
CA ALA A 127 -16.13 -1.27 -13.75
C ALA A 127 -15.53 -0.67 -15.03
N ALA A 128 -14.20 -0.48 -15.09
CA ALA A 128 -13.52 0.00 -16.27
C ALA A 128 -13.69 -0.95 -17.48
N GLU A 129 -13.55 -2.27 -17.27
CA GLU A 129 -13.72 -3.26 -18.34
C GLU A 129 -15.16 -3.32 -18.84
N TYR A 130 -16.16 -3.28 -17.96
CA TYR A 130 -17.56 -3.23 -18.35
C TYR A 130 -17.90 -1.93 -19.11
N ALA A 131 -17.36 -0.80 -18.68
CA ALA A 131 -17.56 0.48 -19.35
C ALA A 131 -16.94 0.48 -20.76
N LYS A 132 -15.72 -0.04 -20.92
CA LYS A 132 -15.06 -0.21 -22.24
C LYS A 132 -15.88 -1.12 -23.14
N GLU A 133 -16.39 -2.24 -22.63
CA GLU A 133 -17.23 -3.15 -23.42
C GLU A 133 -18.57 -2.51 -23.83
N ALA A 134 -19.18 -1.72 -22.96
CA ALA A 134 -20.39 -0.96 -23.28
C ALA A 134 -20.12 0.05 -24.42
N LEU A 135 -19.01 0.78 -24.36
CA LEU A 135 -18.60 1.77 -25.36
C LEU A 135 -18.20 1.10 -26.68
N ARG A 136 -17.60 -0.09 -26.65
CA ARG A 136 -17.33 -0.86 -27.87
C ARG A 136 -18.61 -1.23 -28.63
N ARG A 137 -19.71 -1.50 -27.90
CA ARG A 137 -21.02 -1.82 -28.51
C ARG A 137 -21.78 -0.57 -28.93
N ASN A 138 -21.73 0.48 -28.15
CA ASN A 138 -22.39 1.75 -28.45
C ASN A 138 -21.53 2.93 -27.96
N PRO A 139 -20.74 3.56 -28.85
CA PRO A 139 -19.83 4.67 -28.47
C PRO A 139 -20.52 5.91 -27.92
N ASN A 140 -21.83 6.05 -28.12
CA ASN A 140 -22.59 7.24 -27.70
C ASN A 140 -23.26 7.10 -26.34
N LEU A 141 -22.95 6.04 -25.58
CA LEU A 141 -23.48 5.86 -24.23
C LEU A 141 -22.79 6.83 -23.25
N ARG A 142 -23.41 7.98 -23.01
CA ARG A 142 -22.89 9.04 -22.17
C ARG A 142 -22.47 8.55 -20.77
N ASN A 143 -23.32 7.77 -20.11
CA ASN A 143 -23.05 7.28 -18.77
C ASN A 143 -21.83 6.34 -18.74
N ALA A 144 -21.65 5.50 -19.77
CA ALA A 144 -20.50 4.60 -19.81
C ALA A 144 -19.15 5.35 -19.90
N HIS A 145 -19.11 6.53 -20.54
CA HIS A 145 -17.93 7.40 -20.48
C HIS A 145 -17.68 7.91 -19.06
N GLY A 146 -18.74 8.33 -18.34
CA GLY A 146 -18.63 8.77 -16.95
C GLY A 146 -18.13 7.66 -16.01
N GLU A 147 -18.69 6.45 -16.16
CA GLU A 147 -18.25 5.28 -15.38
C GLU A 147 -16.77 4.92 -15.68
N LEU A 148 -16.34 4.98 -16.93
CA LEU A 148 -14.94 4.73 -17.29
C LEU A 148 -14.00 5.78 -16.67
N ILE A 149 -14.38 7.07 -16.74
CA ILE A 149 -13.60 8.16 -16.13
C ILE A 149 -13.48 7.95 -14.62
N SER A 150 -14.61 7.64 -13.96
CA SER A 150 -14.63 7.37 -12.52
C SER A 150 -13.75 6.18 -12.14
N ALA A 151 -13.89 5.05 -12.84
CA ALA A 151 -13.17 3.81 -12.58
C ALA A 151 -11.64 3.92 -12.82
N MET A 152 -11.22 4.81 -13.74
CA MET A 152 -9.81 5.03 -14.07
C MET A 152 -9.21 6.29 -13.42
N HIS A 153 -9.88 6.84 -12.39
CA HIS A 153 -9.45 8.06 -11.71
C HIS A 153 -9.21 9.24 -12.64
N GLY A 154 -10.04 9.35 -13.69
CA GLY A 154 -9.98 10.46 -14.62
C GLY A 154 -10.36 11.78 -13.99
N CYS A 155 -9.98 12.89 -14.64
CA CYS A 155 -10.28 14.22 -14.17
C CYS A 155 -11.79 14.50 -14.23
N MET A 156 -12.35 14.97 -13.09
CA MET A 156 -13.68 15.54 -12.96
C MET A 156 -13.54 16.95 -12.40
N GLU A 157 -13.95 17.96 -13.17
CA GLU A 157 -13.73 19.37 -12.80
C GLU A 157 -14.83 19.97 -11.92
N ASP A 158 -15.91 19.24 -11.68
CA ASP A 158 -17.01 19.73 -10.86
C ASP A 158 -16.58 19.88 -9.40
N TRP A 159 -16.71 21.10 -8.87
CA TRP A 159 -16.31 21.45 -7.50
C TRP A 159 -16.92 20.52 -6.44
N ASN A 160 -18.18 20.18 -6.56
CA ASN A 160 -18.87 19.29 -5.63
C ASN A 160 -18.33 17.84 -5.64
N GLN A 161 -17.57 17.46 -6.67
CA GLN A 161 -16.91 16.16 -6.78
C GLN A 161 -15.48 16.18 -6.24
N THR A 162 -14.85 17.38 -6.19
CA THR A 162 -13.44 17.55 -5.84
C THR A 162 -13.19 18.18 -4.49
N SER A 163 -14.24 18.64 -3.80
CA SER A 163 -14.14 19.23 -2.46
C SER A 163 -13.92 18.18 -1.38
N HIS A 164 -13.00 18.46 -0.47
CA HIS A 164 -12.55 17.54 0.58
C HIS A 164 -13.11 17.88 1.98
N TYR A 165 -14.23 18.61 2.06
CA TYR A 165 -14.77 19.16 3.32
C TYR A 165 -14.96 18.09 4.42
N ARG A 166 -15.42 16.87 4.08
CA ARG A 166 -15.63 15.79 5.07
C ARG A 166 -14.33 15.34 5.72
N LEU A 167 -13.27 15.28 4.93
CA LEU A 167 -11.95 14.85 5.43
C LEU A 167 -11.29 15.98 6.23
N ILE A 168 -11.50 17.22 5.82
CA ILE A 168 -11.07 18.41 6.57
C ILE A 168 -11.77 18.44 7.93
N ASP A 169 -13.11 18.34 7.99
CA ASP A 169 -13.88 18.30 9.23
C ASP A 169 -13.39 17.18 10.17
N TYR A 170 -13.12 16.00 9.62
CA TYR A 170 -12.58 14.88 10.40
C TYR A 170 -11.24 15.24 11.06
N TYR A 171 -10.27 15.73 10.27
CA TYR A 171 -8.95 16.05 10.80
C TYR A 171 -8.95 17.29 11.70
N GLU A 172 -9.85 18.25 11.52
CA GLU A 172 -10.04 19.35 12.45
C GLU A 172 -10.40 18.87 13.86
N HIS A 173 -11.34 17.94 13.97
CA HIS A 173 -11.71 17.33 15.25
C HIS A 173 -10.57 16.44 15.79
N TYR A 174 -9.98 15.62 14.94
CA TYR A 174 -8.92 14.71 15.34
C TYR A 174 -7.70 15.44 15.93
N ILE A 175 -7.29 16.56 15.34
CA ILE A 175 -6.16 17.38 15.84
C ILE A 175 -6.50 18.03 17.21
N GLN A 176 -7.77 18.34 17.49
CA GLN A 176 -8.15 18.86 18.81
C GLN A 176 -7.96 17.82 19.90
N GLU A 177 -8.21 16.55 19.61
CA GLU A 177 -8.02 15.43 20.54
C GLU A 177 -6.57 14.95 20.58
N HIS A 178 -5.82 15.11 19.47
CA HIS A 178 -4.46 14.62 19.28
C HIS A 178 -3.52 15.71 18.74
N PRO A 179 -3.23 16.77 19.52
CA PRO A 179 -2.51 17.95 19.04
C PRO A 179 -1.04 17.68 18.63
N ASP A 180 -0.45 16.57 19.08
CA ASP A 180 0.92 16.18 18.74
C ASP A 180 1.00 15.20 17.56
N CYS A 181 -0.12 14.83 16.95
CA CYS A 181 -0.17 13.90 15.82
C CYS A 181 0.30 14.57 14.52
N LYS A 182 1.60 14.51 14.23
CA LYS A 182 2.23 15.11 13.04
C LYS A 182 1.53 14.75 11.73
N ASN A 183 1.15 13.49 11.54
CA ASN A 183 0.49 13.04 10.32
C ASN A 183 -0.87 13.70 10.09
N ALA A 184 -1.63 13.98 11.14
CA ALA A 184 -2.93 14.66 11.02
C ALA A 184 -2.77 16.06 10.43
N TYR A 185 -1.73 16.80 10.81
CA TYR A 185 -1.43 18.12 10.25
C TYR A 185 -1.05 18.04 8.77
N LEU A 186 -0.24 17.05 8.37
CA LEU A 186 0.11 16.86 6.97
C LEU A 186 -1.13 16.57 6.13
N ASN A 187 -1.96 15.64 6.58
CA ASN A 187 -3.18 15.26 5.87
C ASN A 187 -4.17 16.43 5.72
N ILE A 188 -4.44 17.19 6.79
CA ILE A 188 -5.35 18.32 6.67
C ILE A 188 -4.80 19.42 5.76
N MET A 189 -3.50 19.71 5.82
CA MET A 189 -2.86 20.69 4.94
C MET A 189 -2.98 20.29 3.46
N ASP A 190 -2.80 19.02 3.12
CA ASP A 190 -2.95 18.56 1.74
C ASP A 190 -4.39 18.79 1.21
N GLN A 191 -5.42 18.53 2.04
CA GLN A 191 -6.81 18.77 1.65
C GLN A 191 -7.10 20.28 1.51
N LEU A 192 -6.67 21.08 2.48
CA LEU A 192 -6.87 22.54 2.47
C LEU A 192 -6.18 23.19 1.27
N ILE A 193 -4.96 22.77 0.94
CA ILE A 193 -4.22 23.25 -0.25
C ILE A 193 -4.95 22.81 -1.52
N SER A 194 -5.43 21.58 -1.59
CA SER A 194 -6.19 21.09 -2.74
C SER A 194 -7.45 21.95 -2.97
N ASP A 195 -8.16 22.29 -1.91
CA ASP A 195 -9.40 23.07 -1.93
C ASP A 195 -9.18 24.60 -2.00
N TYR A 196 -7.94 25.08 -2.18
CA TYR A 196 -7.58 26.51 -2.20
C TYR A 196 -7.90 27.29 -0.90
N ARG A 197 -8.05 26.59 0.23
CA ARG A 197 -8.21 27.17 1.57
C ARG A 197 -6.83 27.52 2.16
N LEU A 198 -6.09 28.40 1.47
CA LEU A 198 -4.66 28.62 1.71
C LEU A 198 -4.36 29.29 3.04
N ASP A 199 -5.21 30.23 3.47
CA ASP A 199 -5.05 30.91 4.78
C ASP A 199 -5.21 29.92 5.95
N GLU A 200 -6.07 28.93 5.78
CA GLU A 200 -6.26 27.88 6.77
C GLU A 200 -5.10 26.88 6.75
N ALA A 201 -4.63 26.52 5.55
CA ALA A 201 -3.44 25.69 5.40
C ALA A 201 -2.20 26.33 6.07
N GLU A 202 -2.00 27.65 5.94
CA GLU A 202 -0.91 28.37 6.60
C GLU A 202 -1.02 28.30 8.13
N LYS A 203 -2.23 28.47 8.70
CA LYS A 203 -2.47 28.34 10.16
C LYS A 203 -2.13 26.93 10.67
N TYR A 204 -2.46 25.87 9.90
CA TYR A 204 -2.09 24.52 10.28
C TYR A 204 -0.60 24.26 10.08
N CYS A 205 0.03 24.87 9.08
CA CYS A 205 1.48 24.81 8.89
C CYS A 205 2.23 25.47 10.07
N ASP A 206 1.75 26.60 10.59
CA ASP A 206 2.33 27.26 11.77
C ASP A 206 2.17 26.39 13.03
N LYS A 207 1.01 25.74 13.23
CA LYS A 207 0.81 24.78 14.32
C LYS A 207 1.75 23.56 14.16
N TYR A 208 1.89 23.05 12.96
CA TYR A 208 2.79 21.95 12.65
C TYR A 208 4.25 22.32 12.95
N ALA A 209 4.68 23.53 12.57
CA ALA A 209 6.03 24.02 12.83
C ALA A 209 6.35 24.15 14.33
N ALA A 210 5.36 24.20 15.20
CA ALA A 210 5.57 24.21 16.65
C ALA A 210 5.92 22.81 17.22
N ILE A 211 5.63 21.74 16.47
CA ILE A 211 5.86 20.35 16.89
C ILE A 211 6.81 19.59 15.96
N ASP A 212 7.24 20.19 14.85
CA ASP A 212 8.14 19.59 13.85
C ASP A 212 9.06 20.64 13.24
N ASP A 213 10.35 20.35 13.17
CA ASP A 213 11.40 21.21 12.60
C ASP A 213 12.00 20.63 11.29
N SER A 214 11.40 19.58 10.75
CA SER A 214 11.89 18.89 9.56
C SER A 214 11.66 19.67 8.25
N TYR A 215 12.24 19.14 7.18
CA TYR A 215 12.05 19.65 5.81
C TYR A 215 10.57 19.80 5.40
N ARG A 216 9.63 19.14 6.09
CA ARG A 216 8.20 19.20 5.78
C ARG A 216 7.61 20.60 5.97
N VAL A 217 8.07 21.34 6.99
CA VAL A 217 7.59 22.71 7.23
C VAL A 217 7.84 23.62 6.02
N PRO A 218 9.07 23.84 5.56
CA PRO A 218 9.30 24.65 4.37
C PRO A 218 8.69 24.03 3.09
N LEU A 219 8.61 22.70 2.99
CA LEU A 219 7.93 22.04 1.87
C LEU A 219 6.48 22.49 1.76
N TYR A 220 5.72 22.44 2.86
CA TYR A 220 4.31 22.84 2.86
C TYR A 220 4.13 24.34 2.65
N ARG A 221 4.97 25.19 3.20
CA ARG A 221 4.98 26.64 2.88
C ARG A 221 5.22 26.89 1.39
N GLY A 222 6.09 26.12 0.76
CA GLY A 222 6.29 26.13 -0.68
C GLY A 222 5.05 25.70 -1.47
N LYS A 223 4.40 24.59 -1.05
CA LYS A 223 3.14 24.09 -1.65
C LYS A 223 2.02 25.15 -1.56
N ILE A 224 1.84 25.80 -0.42
CA ILE A 224 0.87 26.86 -0.20
C ILE A 224 1.17 28.05 -1.13
N ALA A 225 2.41 28.53 -1.18
CA ALA A 225 2.82 29.62 -2.06
C ALA A 225 2.58 29.29 -3.53
N TRP A 226 2.91 28.07 -3.94
CA TRP A 226 2.69 27.58 -5.30
C TRP A 226 1.20 27.59 -5.66
N LYS A 227 0.37 27.01 -4.82
CA LYS A 227 -1.09 26.93 -5.04
C LYS A 227 -1.72 28.34 -5.07
N GLY A 228 -1.15 29.28 -4.31
CA GLY A 228 -1.52 30.72 -4.31
C GLY A 228 -0.93 31.51 -5.49
N ALA A 229 -0.45 30.83 -6.53
CA ALA A 229 0.14 31.43 -7.73
C ALA A 229 1.43 32.26 -7.50
N ASN A 230 2.03 32.18 -6.32
CA ASN A 230 3.31 32.85 -6.03
C ASN A 230 4.50 31.89 -6.29
N ARG A 231 4.75 31.62 -7.58
CA ARG A 231 5.81 30.70 -8.02
C ARG A 231 7.19 31.12 -7.55
N THR A 232 7.51 32.43 -7.61
CA THR A 232 8.80 32.97 -7.16
C THR A 232 9.06 32.65 -5.69
N LYS A 233 8.07 32.88 -4.81
CA LYS A 233 8.17 32.53 -3.39
C LYS A 233 8.35 31.02 -3.19
N ALA A 234 7.57 30.20 -3.91
CA ALA A 234 7.65 28.76 -3.82
C ALA A 234 9.04 28.22 -4.19
N PHE A 235 9.54 28.57 -5.36
CA PHE A 235 10.89 28.16 -5.80
C PHE A 235 12.00 28.72 -4.90
N GLY A 236 11.86 29.94 -4.40
CA GLY A 236 12.83 30.50 -3.44
C GLY A 236 12.90 29.70 -2.13
N ILE A 237 11.76 29.19 -1.65
CA ILE A 237 11.72 28.30 -0.48
C ILE A 237 12.41 26.96 -0.80
N TRP A 238 12.03 26.32 -1.92
CA TRP A 238 12.53 25.00 -2.30
C TRP A 238 14.02 24.99 -2.64
N SER A 239 14.54 26.04 -3.31
CA SER A 239 15.98 26.17 -3.56
C SER A 239 16.80 26.30 -2.27
N ARG A 240 16.22 26.89 -1.21
CA ARG A 240 16.86 26.91 0.11
C ARG A 240 16.83 25.51 0.76
N MET A 241 15.76 24.74 0.57
CA MET A 241 15.65 23.38 1.11
C MET A 241 16.75 22.45 0.57
N GLU A 242 17.20 22.61 -0.67
CA GLU A 242 18.34 21.85 -1.22
C GLU A 242 19.62 22.08 -0.44
N GLN A 243 19.81 23.27 0.14
CA GLN A 243 20.97 23.64 0.94
C GLN A 243 20.81 23.18 2.40
N ASP A 244 19.61 23.31 2.96
CA ASP A 244 19.33 23.03 4.36
C ASP A 244 19.13 21.52 4.62
N TYR A 245 18.67 20.76 3.58
CA TYR A 245 18.33 19.33 3.68
C TYR A 245 18.91 18.53 2.48
N PRO A 246 20.24 18.57 2.23
CA PRO A 246 20.85 17.98 1.05
C PRO A 246 20.73 16.45 0.95
N ASP A 247 20.53 15.77 2.09
CA ASP A 247 20.45 14.32 2.18
C ASP A 247 18.99 13.80 2.23
N GLN A 248 18.01 14.69 2.09
CA GLN A 248 16.59 14.33 2.09
C GLN A 248 16.10 14.13 0.66
N TRP A 249 15.98 12.87 0.20
CA TRP A 249 15.56 12.54 -1.14
C TRP A 249 14.16 13.12 -1.50
N GLN A 250 13.26 13.21 -0.52
CA GLN A 250 11.93 13.77 -0.71
C GLN A 250 11.95 15.24 -1.13
N VAL A 251 12.98 16.00 -0.76
CA VAL A 251 13.14 17.39 -1.20
C VAL A 251 13.27 17.45 -2.72
N TYR A 252 14.19 16.68 -3.28
CA TYR A 252 14.44 16.61 -4.72
C TYR A 252 13.24 16.06 -5.49
N HIS A 253 12.62 15.00 -4.98
CA HIS A 253 11.42 14.42 -5.57
C HIS A 253 10.28 15.45 -5.68
N ASN A 254 9.97 16.16 -4.59
CA ASN A 254 8.89 17.16 -4.60
C ASN A 254 9.21 18.37 -5.49
N ILE A 255 10.47 18.82 -5.54
CA ILE A 255 10.87 19.91 -6.45
C ILE A 255 10.62 19.48 -7.89
N ALA A 256 11.03 18.26 -8.29
CA ALA A 256 10.79 17.73 -9.64
C ALA A 256 9.30 17.68 -9.99
N ASP A 257 8.44 17.21 -9.08
CA ASP A 257 6.98 17.21 -9.26
C ASP A 257 6.43 18.60 -9.56
N TYR A 258 6.89 19.62 -8.83
CA TYR A 258 6.43 20.99 -9.06
C TYR A 258 7.01 21.62 -10.31
N MET A 259 8.24 21.25 -10.73
CA MET A 259 8.79 21.65 -12.03
C MET A 259 7.94 21.09 -13.18
N ILE A 260 7.51 19.83 -13.11
CA ILE A 260 6.58 19.25 -14.11
C ILE A 260 5.29 20.07 -14.17
N ARG A 261 4.70 20.40 -13.02
CA ARG A 261 3.47 21.23 -12.94
C ARG A 261 3.68 22.65 -13.45
N ALA A 262 4.90 23.17 -13.39
CA ALA A 262 5.27 24.46 -13.97
C ALA A 262 5.48 24.42 -15.49
N GLY A 263 5.66 23.22 -16.07
CA GLY A 263 6.08 23.04 -17.44
C GLY A 263 7.60 23.25 -17.64
N GLU A 264 8.38 23.26 -16.56
CA GLU A 264 9.82 23.47 -16.56
C GLU A 264 10.57 22.14 -16.57
N TYR A 265 10.76 21.55 -17.73
CA TYR A 265 11.24 20.17 -17.86
C TYR A 265 12.77 20.00 -17.86
N ALA A 266 13.53 21.11 -17.98
CA ALA A 266 14.95 21.07 -18.25
C ALA A 266 15.78 20.23 -17.23
N HIS A 267 15.40 20.21 -15.96
CA HIS A 267 16.15 19.55 -14.89
C HIS A 267 15.34 18.53 -14.10
N VAL A 268 14.15 18.20 -14.55
CA VAL A 268 13.26 17.27 -13.83
C VAL A 268 13.93 15.90 -13.66
N ALA A 269 14.52 15.37 -14.72
CA ALA A 269 15.21 14.07 -14.66
C ALA A 269 16.40 14.10 -13.70
N ASP A 270 17.17 15.18 -13.65
CA ASP A 270 18.31 15.33 -12.75
C ASP A 270 17.86 15.32 -11.29
N TYR A 271 16.76 15.99 -10.96
CA TYR A 271 16.19 16.02 -9.62
C TYR A 271 15.67 14.63 -9.17
N TYR A 272 14.93 13.91 -10.03
CA TYR A 272 14.51 12.55 -9.68
C TYR A 272 15.70 11.60 -9.58
N ARG A 273 16.70 11.68 -10.47
CA ARG A 273 17.92 10.88 -10.35
C ARG A 273 18.65 11.17 -9.03
N LYS A 274 18.77 12.44 -8.66
CA LYS A 274 19.33 12.81 -7.37
C LYS A 274 18.54 12.20 -6.20
N ALA A 275 17.20 12.24 -6.26
CA ALA A 275 16.35 11.62 -5.26
C ALA A 275 16.57 10.10 -5.17
N ILE A 276 16.82 9.41 -6.28
CA ILE A 276 17.15 7.98 -6.30
C ILE A 276 18.53 7.70 -5.71
N GLU A 277 19.54 8.50 -6.08
CA GLU A 277 20.94 8.26 -5.73
C GLU A 277 21.24 8.45 -4.25
N ILE A 278 20.62 9.43 -3.59
CA ILE A 278 20.92 9.75 -2.19
C ILE A 278 20.16 8.88 -1.18
N GLN A 279 19.24 8.03 -1.63
CA GLN A 279 18.55 7.09 -0.75
C GLN A 279 19.48 6.00 -0.22
N GLN A 280 19.29 5.65 1.03
CA GLN A 280 19.90 4.46 1.62
C GLN A 280 19.07 3.21 1.24
N SER A 281 19.74 2.06 1.15
CA SER A 281 19.06 0.78 0.93
C SER A 281 18.30 0.34 2.20
N PRO A 282 17.07 -0.21 2.08
CA PRO A 282 16.32 -0.39 0.84
C PRO A 282 15.67 0.92 0.35
N ARG A 283 15.85 1.22 -0.95
CA ARG A 283 15.31 2.44 -1.55
C ARG A 283 13.81 2.34 -1.81
N TYR A 284 13.11 3.43 -1.58
CA TYR A 284 11.72 3.61 -1.99
C TYR A 284 11.63 3.83 -3.50
N THR A 285 10.58 3.32 -4.12
CA THR A 285 10.45 3.31 -5.58
C THR A 285 9.70 4.52 -6.16
N ASP A 286 9.03 5.32 -5.32
CA ASP A 286 8.32 6.53 -5.77
C ASP A 286 9.10 7.40 -6.77
N PRO A 287 10.41 7.67 -6.59
CA PRO A 287 11.15 8.47 -7.57
C PRO A 287 11.42 7.74 -8.90
N PHE A 288 11.43 6.40 -8.92
CA PHE A 288 11.56 5.64 -10.17
C PHE A 288 10.27 5.73 -10.99
N ASP A 289 9.12 5.50 -10.36
CA ASP A 289 7.81 5.65 -10.97
C ASP A 289 7.62 7.06 -11.55
N ALA A 290 7.90 8.09 -10.73
CA ALA A 290 7.76 9.47 -11.14
C ALA A 290 8.69 9.83 -12.33
N LEU A 291 9.93 9.35 -12.32
CA LEU A 291 10.87 9.55 -13.41
C LEU A 291 10.44 8.83 -14.69
N ALA A 292 9.93 7.60 -14.58
CA ALA A 292 9.41 6.86 -15.73
C ALA A 292 8.20 7.58 -16.34
N GLN A 293 7.26 8.05 -15.52
CA GLN A 293 6.10 8.84 -15.96
C GLN A 293 6.53 10.17 -16.62
N PHE A 294 7.56 10.83 -16.08
CA PHE A 294 8.12 12.03 -16.71
C PHE A 294 8.68 11.73 -18.10
N TYR A 295 9.47 10.65 -18.27
CA TYR A 295 9.99 10.26 -19.57
C TYR A 295 8.88 9.89 -20.56
N GLU A 296 7.82 9.18 -20.10
CA GLU A 296 6.64 8.93 -20.93
C GLU A 296 5.98 10.23 -21.37
N ARG A 297 5.81 11.20 -20.46
CA ARG A 297 5.20 12.51 -20.74
C ARG A 297 5.91 13.27 -21.86
N ILE A 298 7.24 13.16 -21.94
CA ILE A 298 8.04 13.81 -23.00
C ILE A 298 8.27 12.92 -24.22
N GLY A 299 7.68 11.71 -24.25
CA GLY A 299 7.76 10.76 -25.36
C GLY A 299 9.05 9.92 -25.41
N ASP A 300 9.87 9.98 -24.36
CA ASP A 300 11.07 9.13 -24.26
C ASP A 300 10.75 7.79 -23.60
N TYR A 301 10.05 6.93 -24.36
CA TYR A 301 9.65 5.61 -23.89
C TYR A 301 10.84 4.69 -23.58
N ALA A 302 11.98 4.90 -24.24
CA ALA A 302 13.18 4.10 -24.01
C ALA A 302 13.76 4.35 -22.61
N SER A 303 13.89 5.62 -22.22
CA SER A 303 14.33 6.01 -20.88
C SER A 303 13.33 5.62 -19.81
N ALA A 304 12.01 5.73 -20.07
CA ALA A 304 10.98 5.27 -19.16
C ALA A 304 11.11 3.77 -18.84
N ILE A 305 11.23 2.93 -19.88
CA ILE A 305 11.43 1.48 -19.73
C ILE A 305 12.74 1.16 -18.98
N SER A 306 13.82 1.91 -19.25
CA SER A 306 15.09 1.73 -18.54
C SER A 306 14.94 1.95 -17.04
N VAL A 307 14.24 3.02 -16.63
CA VAL A 307 14.00 3.36 -15.21
C VAL A 307 13.16 2.27 -14.52
N LEU A 308 12.11 1.80 -15.17
CA LEU A 308 11.27 0.73 -14.63
C LEU A 308 12.03 -0.61 -14.48
N ASN A 309 12.98 -0.89 -15.38
CA ASN A 309 13.86 -2.05 -15.20
C ASN A 309 14.87 -1.85 -14.04
N GLU A 310 15.32 -0.61 -13.79
CA GLU A 310 16.11 -0.30 -12.59
C GLU A 310 15.28 -0.51 -11.31
N GLU A 311 14.01 -0.14 -11.31
CA GLU A 311 13.09 -0.36 -10.21
C GLU A 311 12.88 -1.86 -9.91
N LEU A 312 12.62 -2.69 -10.93
CA LEU A 312 12.55 -4.15 -10.78
C LEU A 312 13.82 -4.73 -10.15
N LYS A 313 14.99 -4.18 -10.49
CA LYS A 313 16.24 -4.59 -9.88
C LYS A 313 16.34 -4.18 -8.41
N VAL A 314 15.81 -3.01 -8.03
CA VAL A 314 15.72 -2.60 -6.62
C VAL A 314 14.83 -3.56 -5.83
N PHE A 315 13.69 -3.97 -6.36
CA PHE A 315 12.86 -4.99 -5.73
C PHE A 315 13.63 -6.30 -5.50
N GLU A 316 14.35 -6.78 -6.50
CA GLU A 316 15.15 -8.01 -6.40
C GLU A 316 16.30 -7.89 -5.39
N THR A 317 17.06 -6.79 -5.42
CA THR A 317 18.34 -6.70 -4.70
C THR A 317 18.23 -6.05 -3.32
N GLU A 318 17.20 -5.25 -3.07
CA GLU A 318 17.08 -4.47 -1.85
C GLU A 318 15.83 -4.82 -1.03
N TRP A 319 14.79 -5.35 -1.66
CA TRP A 319 13.54 -5.77 -1.03
C TRP A 319 13.33 -7.29 -1.03
N ASP A 320 14.25 -8.04 -1.66
CA ASP A 320 14.27 -9.52 -1.74
C ASP A 320 12.99 -10.13 -2.32
N PHE A 321 12.36 -9.47 -3.31
CA PHE A 321 11.25 -10.05 -4.05
C PHE A 321 11.33 -9.80 -5.55
N THR A 322 10.89 -10.80 -6.33
CA THR A 322 10.90 -10.79 -7.80
C THR A 322 9.51 -11.07 -8.39
N THR A 323 8.54 -11.46 -7.57
CA THR A 323 7.19 -11.88 -7.94
C THR A 323 6.16 -11.16 -7.08
N GLY A 324 4.88 -11.30 -7.40
CA GLY A 324 3.78 -10.63 -6.73
C GLY A 324 3.27 -9.41 -7.49
N GLU A 325 2.14 -8.86 -7.07
CA GLU A 325 1.45 -7.80 -7.80
C GLU A 325 2.29 -6.53 -7.96
N THR A 326 3.08 -6.17 -6.96
CA THR A 326 3.97 -4.99 -7.01
C THR A 326 4.94 -5.06 -8.20
N ALA A 327 5.66 -6.18 -8.34
CA ALA A 327 6.59 -6.37 -9.45
C ALA A 327 5.85 -6.58 -10.79
N ASP A 328 4.70 -7.24 -10.77
CA ASP A 328 3.92 -7.52 -11.98
C ASP A 328 3.25 -6.25 -12.53
N ALA A 329 2.88 -5.30 -11.68
CA ALA A 329 2.41 -3.99 -12.10
C ALA A 329 3.47 -3.24 -12.92
N VAL A 330 4.72 -3.20 -12.43
CA VAL A 330 5.83 -2.59 -13.18
C VAL A 330 6.10 -3.31 -14.50
N ARG A 331 6.03 -4.66 -14.53
CA ARG A 331 6.18 -5.43 -15.78
C ARG A 331 5.06 -5.14 -16.78
N ARG A 332 3.81 -4.99 -16.33
CA ARG A 332 2.69 -4.60 -17.19
C ARG A 332 2.92 -3.21 -17.77
N GLU A 333 3.43 -2.29 -16.98
CA GLU A 333 3.73 -0.93 -17.43
C GLU A 333 4.86 -0.91 -18.46
N ILE A 334 5.94 -1.65 -18.25
CA ILE A 334 7.01 -1.83 -19.25
C ILE A 334 6.40 -2.33 -20.56
N LYS A 335 5.58 -3.40 -20.53
CA LYS A 335 4.93 -3.95 -21.73
C LYS A 335 4.03 -2.94 -22.42
N ARG A 336 3.31 -2.10 -21.65
CA ARG A 336 2.47 -1.02 -22.19
C ARG A 336 3.32 0.01 -22.94
N LEU A 337 4.44 0.43 -22.37
CA LEU A 337 5.36 1.41 -22.97
C LEU A 337 6.09 0.83 -24.20
N GLU A 338 6.46 -0.45 -24.19
CA GLU A 338 7.02 -1.13 -25.37
C GLU A 338 6.08 -1.11 -26.56
N SER A 339 4.75 -1.18 -26.33
CA SER A 339 3.75 -1.09 -27.39
C SER A 339 3.58 0.30 -28.00
N LYS A 340 4.13 1.34 -27.34
CA LYS A 340 4.13 2.75 -27.82
C LYS A 340 5.41 3.15 -28.56
N ARG A 341 6.46 2.33 -28.43
CA ARG A 341 7.77 2.56 -29.05
C ARG A 341 7.78 2.15 -30.52
#